data_9a9998a6db393c53a43747a18424686a
#
_entry.id   9a9998a6db393c53a43747a18424686a
#
_cell.length_a   1.000
_cell.length_b   1.000
_cell.length_c   1.000
_cell.angle_alpha   90.00
_cell.angle_beta   90.00
_cell.angle_gamma   90.00
#
_symmetry.space_group_name_H-M   'P 1'
#
loop_
_entity.id
_entity.type
_entity.pdbx_description
1 polymer ?
#
loop_
_entity_poly.entity_id
_entity_poly.type
_entity_poly.pdbx_seq_one_letter_code
_entity_poly.pdbx_strand_id
1 'polypeptide(L)'
;MKIGLIGATNAGKSTLFNRLIGQFRAIVTDIHGTTIDILSHTLEVDRLGKITFYDSPGLGDFSDELPFIEKIVKNSDFLLFVVDDSVGITAKDQHILDIVREQRMQDKTLLVVNKLDIKRKVNEIDLAIADYYTL
;
A
#
# COMPACT_ATOMS: atom_id res chain seq x y z
N MET A 1 7.22 0.36 14.69
CA MET A 1 6.07 0.81 13.88
C MET A 1 5.94 -0.07 12.65
N LYS A 2 4.76 -0.53 12.38
CA LYS A 2 4.44 -1.43 11.26
C LYS A 2 3.55 -0.71 10.26
N ILE A 3 3.98 -0.61 9.01
CA ILE A 3 3.24 0.05 7.94
C ILE A 3 2.90 -0.99 6.87
N GLY A 4 1.62 -1.16 6.59
CA GLY A 4 1.15 -2.05 5.54
C GLY A 4 1.02 -1.33 4.21
N LEU A 5 1.52 -1.96 3.14
CA LEU A 5 1.31 -1.51 1.76
C LEU A 5 0.17 -2.32 1.16
N ILE A 6 -0.92 -1.67 0.82
CA ILE A 6 -2.08 -2.31 0.21
C ILE A 6 -2.46 -1.60 -1.09
N GLY A 7 -3.10 -2.32 -1.96
CA GLY A 7 -3.51 -1.82 -3.27
C GLY A 7 -3.59 -2.96 -4.27
N ALA A 8 -4.21 -2.70 -5.42
CA ALA A 8 -4.31 -3.68 -6.49
C ALA A 8 -2.93 -3.99 -7.08
N THR A 9 -2.80 -5.18 -7.68
CA THR A 9 -1.61 -5.54 -8.44
C THR A 9 -1.36 -4.49 -9.53
N ASN A 10 -0.11 -4.11 -9.74
CA ASN A 10 0.31 -3.07 -10.69
C ASN A 10 -0.05 -1.62 -10.32
N ALA A 11 -0.55 -1.36 -9.12
CA ALA A 11 -0.79 0.02 -8.66
C ALA A 11 0.51 0.80 -8.42
N GLY A 12 1.65 0.12 -8.40
CA GLY A 12 2.95 0.74 -8.18
C GLY A 12 3.48 0.60 -6.75
N LYS A 13 2.92 -0.32 -5.96
CA LYS A 13 3.39 -0.58 -4.59
C LYS A 13 4.87 -0.93 -4.54
N SER A 14 5.31 -1.86 -5.40
CA SER A 14 6.72 -2.29 -5.45
C SER A 14 7.65 -1.16 -5.87
N THR A 15 7.23 -0.32 -6.82
CA THR A 15 8.00 0.84 -7.26
C THR A 15 8.12 1.87 -6.14
N LEU A 16 7.02 2.16 -5.47
CA LEU A 16 7.02 3.06 -4.31
C LEU A 16 7.95 2.52 -3.22
N PHE A 17 7.82 1.25 -2.91
CA PHE A 17 8.61 0.60 -1.89
C PHE A 17 10.12 0.62 -2.22
N ASN A 18 10.49 0.32 -3.48
CA ASN A 18 11.88 0.36 -3.92
C ASN A 18 12.48 1.77 -3.83
N ARG A 19 11.69 2.80 -4.07
CA ARG A 19 12.13 4.18 -3.88
C ARG A 19 12.34 4.53 -2.41
N LEU A 20 11.48 4.07 -1.54
CA LEU A 20 11.64 4.25 -0.10
C LEU A 20 12.90 3.55 0.41
N ILE A 21 13.15 2.32 -0.03
CA ILE A 21 14.37 1.58 0.32
C ILE A 21 15.64 2.29 -0.20
N GLY A 22 15.59 2.86 -1.39
CA GLY A 22 16.73 3.59 -1.97
C GLY A 22 17.14 4.83 -1.19
N GLN A 23 16.22 5.42 -0.43
CA GLN A 23 16.49 6.59 0.42
C GLN A 23 16.94 6.22 1.83
N PHE A 24 16.61 5.02 2.30
CA PHE A 24 16.90 4.56 3.65
C PHE A 24 17.64 3.22 3.58
N ARG A 25 18.54 2.97 4.53
CA ARG A 25 19.22 1.67 4.62
C ARG A 25 18.19 0.59 4.99
N ALA A 26 17.92 -0.30 4.04
CA ALA A 26 17.05 -1.45 4.29
C ALA A 26 17.85 -2.58 4.95
N ILE A 27 17.33 -3.07 6.07
CA ILE A 27 17.73 -4.37 6.62
C ILE A 27 16.61 -5.33 6.23
N VAL A 28 16.89 -6.21 5.26
CA VAL A 28 15.91 -7.21 4.82
C VAL A 28 15.89 -8.33 5.86
N THR A 29 14.74 -8.49 6.51
CA THR A 29 14.49 -9.65 7.37
C THR A 29 13.23 -10.35 6.86
N ASP A 30 13.39 -11.56 6.34
CA ASP A 30 12.26 -12.42 6.05
C ASP A 30 11.72 -12.97 7.37
N ILE A 31 10.49 -12.60 7.72
CA ILE A 31 9.83 -13.19 8.88
C ILE A 31 9.11 -14.44 8.41
N HIS A 32 9.73 -15.59 8.65
CA HIS A 32 9.08 -16.90 8.48
C HIS A 32 8.35 -17.27 9.77
N GLY A 33 7.15 -17.81 9.67
CA GLY A 33 6.47 -18.36 10.84
C GLY A 33 4.95 -18.36 10.79
N THR A 34 4.35 -18.03 9.67
CA THR A 34 2.89 -18.12 9.50
C THR A 34 2.57 -18.87 8.22
N THR A 35 1.43 -19.56 8.20
CA THR A 35 0.93 -20.31 7.04
C THR A 35 0.69 -19.41 5.82
N ILE A 36 0.65 -18.11 6.01
CA ILE A 36 0.53 -17.09 4.95
C ILE A 36 1.72 -16.14 5.12
N ASP A 37 2.65 -16.18 4.18
CA ASP A 37 3.85 -15.36 4.21
C ASP A 37 3.57 -13.96 3.66
N ILE A 38 3.65 -12.96 4.53
CA ILE A 38 3.67 -11.56 4.14
C ILE A 38 5.13 -11.16 3.92
N LEU A 39 5.40 -10.45 2.84
CA LEU A 39 6.71 -9.85 2.63
C LEU A 39 6.92 -8.73 3.65
N SER A 40 8.02 -8.78 4.39
CA SER A 40 8.33 -7.73 5.35
C SER A 40 9.74 -7.19 5.12
N HIS A 41 9.86 -5.89 5.26
CA HIS A 41 11.13 -5.17 5.13
C HIS A 41 11.24 -4.15 6.25
N THR A 42 12.36 -4.15 6.93
CA THR A 42 12.62 -3.20 8.02
C THR A 42 13.60 -2.14 7.56
N LEU A 43 13.19 -0.88 7.71
CA LEU A 43 14.03 0.29 7.45
C LEU A 43 14.37 0.96 8.75
N GLU A 44 15.62 1.44 8.85
CA GLU A 44 16.02 2.31 9.94
C GLU A 44 15.94 3.76 9.48
N VAL A 45 15.06 4.54 10.11
CA VAL A 45 14.80 5.93 9.73
C VAL A 45 15.32 6.84 10.86
N ASP A 46 16.12 7.84 10.50
CA ASP A 46 16.62 8.81 11.45
C ASP A 46 15.49 9.45 12.25
N ARG A 47 15.64 9.47 13.58
CA ARG A 47 14.68 10.01 14.57
C ARG A 47 13.42 9.18 14.80
N LEU A 48 13.06 8.27 13.89
CA LEU A 48 11.88 7.43 14.05
C LEU A 48 12.21 5.99 14.48
N GLY A 49 13.48 5.58 14.32
CA GLY A 49 13.89 4.23 14.63
C GLY A 49 13.55 3.23 13.53
N LYS A 50 13.26 2.01 13.91
CA LYS A 50 12.95 0.92 12.97
C LYS A 50 11.48 0.97 12.55
N ILE A 51 11.26 0.94 11.23
CA ILE A 51 9.93 0.84 10.62
C ILE A 51 9.90 -0.42 9.79
N THR A 52 8.90 -1.27 10.04
CA THR A 52 8.68 -2.49 9.26
C THR A 52 7.56 -2.26 8.27
N PHE A 53 7.83 -2.51 6.99
CA PHE A 53 6.83 -2.47 5.93
C PHE A 53 6.37 -3.87 5.60
N TYR A 54 5.06 -4.06 5.50
CA TYR A 54 4.44 -5.29 5.03
C TYR A 54 3.90 -5.11 3.62
N ASP A 55 4.15 -6.08 2.76
CA ASP A 55 3.62 -6.12 1.40
C ASP A 55 3.08 -7.51 1.09
N SER A 56 2.09 -7.59 0.21
CA SER A 56 1.59 -8.86 -0.29
C SER A 56 2.45 -9.35 -1.46
N PRO A 57 2.64 -10.68 -1.60
CA PRO A 57 3.26 -11.20 -2.81
C PRO A 57 2.43 -10.86 -4.04
N GLY A 58 3.09 -10.55 -5.16
CA GLY A 58 2.42 -10.27 -6.43
C GLY A 58 1.87 -11.56 -7.03
N LEU A 59 0.62 -11.89 -6.70
CA LEU A 59 -0.08 -13.04 -7.25
C LEU A 59 -0.91 -12.61 -8.46
N GLY A 60 -1.12 -13.52 -9.41
CA GLY A 60 -1.84 -13.21 -10.63
C GLY A 60 -3.34 -12.99 -10.45
N ASP A 61 -3.92 -13.56 -9.39
CA ASP A 61 -5.35 -13.48 -9.10
C ASP A 61 -5.57 -12.68 -7.80
N PHE A 62 -6.47 -11.70 -7.87
CA PHE A 62 -6.81 -10.87 -6.73
C PHE A 62 -7.42 -11.67 -5.57
N SER A 63 -8.21 -12.70 -5.88
CA SER A 63 -8.78 -13.56 -4.84
C SER A 63 -7.71 -14.28 -4.01
N ASP A 64 -6.58 -14.61 -4.63
CA ASP A 64 -5.44 -15.21 -3.94
C ASP A 64 -4.69 -14.20 -3.09
N GLU A 65 -4.74 -12.92 -3.43
CA GLU A 65 -4.12 -11.84 -2.65
C GLU A 65 -4.93 -11.43 -1.42
N LEU A 66 -6.24 -11.63 -1.43
CA LEU A 66 -7.13 -11.17 -0.35
C LEU A 66 -6.73 -11.62 1.06
N PRO A 67 -6.36 -12.90 1.29
CA PRO A 67 -5.92 -13.31 2.62
C PRO A 67 -4.69 -12.56 3.12
N PHE A 68 -3.76 -12.22 2.21
CA PHE A 68 -2.57 -11.43 2.54
C PHE A 68 -2.94 -10.00 2.89
N ILE A 69 -3.83 -9.39 2.12
CA ILE A 69 -4.31 -8.02 2.36
C ILE A 69 -5.00 -7.94 3.72
N GLU A 70 -5.90 -8.87 4.02
CA GLU A 70 -6.58 -8.92 5.31
C GLU A 70 -5.60 -9.04 6.48
N LYS A 71 -4.59 -9.88 6.33
CA LYS A 71 -3.56 -10.07 7.36
C LYS A 71 -2.70 -8.80 7.53
N ILE A 72 -2.33 -8.16 6.44
CA ILE A 72 -1.58 -6.90 6.49
C ILE A 72 -2.38 -5.82 7.23
N VAL A 73 -3.65 -5.67 6.90
CA VAL A 73 -4.52 -4.67 7.55
C VAL A 73 -4.63 -4.93 9.06
N LYS A 74 -4.77 -6.19 9.47
CA LYS A 74 -4.88 -6.56 10.89
C LYS A 74 -3.61 -6.32 11.69
N ASN A 75 -2.44 -6.48 11.07
CA ASN A 75 -1.15 -6.47 11.78
C ASN A 75 -0.39 -5.16 11.64
N SER A 76 -0.91 -4.19 10.90
CA SER A 76 -0.26 -2.90 10.69
C SER A 76 -0.75 -1.84 11.66
N ASP A 77 0.14 -0.93 12.02
CA ASP A 77 -0.20 0.26 12.80
C ASP A 77 -0.75 1.36 11.89
N PHE A 78 -0.21 1.45 10.67
CA PHE A 78 -0.64 2.39 9.63
C PHE A 78 -0.67 1.68 8.29
N LEU A 79 -1.46 2.20 7.36
CA LEU A 79 -1.60 1.67 6.02
C LEU A 79 -1.29 2.73 4.97
N LEU A 80 -0.58 2.33 3.92
CA LEU A 80 -0.46 3.09 2.68
C LEU A 80 -1.29 2.36 1.62
N PHE A 81 -2.39 2.97 1.23
CA PHE A 81 -3.28 2.44 0.20
C PHE A 81 -2.94 3.09 -1.14
N VAL A 82 -2.34 2.31 -2.04
CA VAL A 82 -1.84 2.79 -3.33
C VAL A 82 -2.87 2.51 -4.42
N VAL A 83 -3.30 3.56 -5.11
CA VAL A 83 -4.20 3.47 -6.26
C VAL A 83 -3.52 4.01 -7.51
N ASP A 84 -3.90 3.46 -8.66
CA ASP A 84 -3.36 3.82 -9.97
C ASP A 84 -4.35 4.75 -10.69
N ASP A 85 -4.02 6.04 -10.78
CA ASP A 85 -4.89 7.02 -11.43
C ASP A 85 -5.05 6.75 -12.94
N SER A 86 -4.08 6.09 -13.57
CA SER A 86 -4.16 5.80 -15.00
C SER A 86 -5.31 4.88 -15.37
N VAL A 87 -5.76 4.04 -14.44
CA VAL A 87 -6.95 3.16 -14.62
C VAL A 87 -8.15 3.60 -13.81
N GLY A 88 -7.98 4.54 -12.88
CA GLY A 88 -9.02 5.01 -11.97
C GLY A 88 -9.30 4.01 -10.85
N ILE A 89 -10.35 4.30 -10.05
CA ILE A 89 -10.76 3.42 -8.95
C ILE A 89 -11.49 2.21 -9.51
N THR A 90 -10.97 1.03 -9.18
CA THR A 90 -11.50 -0.25 -9.65
C THR A 90 -12.35 -0.94 -8.57
N ALA A 91 -13.05 -2.02 -8.96
CA ALA A 91 -13.77 -2.86 -8.00
C ALA A 91 -12.83 -3.49 -6.96
N LYS A 92 -11.59 -3.79 -7.35
CA LYS A 92 -10.56 -4.29 -6.42
C LYS A 92 -10.22 -3.25 -5.37
N ASP A 93 -10.05 -2.00 -5.77
CA ASP A 93 -9.79 -0.89 -4.85
C ASP A 93 -10.95 -0.72 -3.85
N GLN A 94 -12.19 -0.81 -4.30
CA GLN A 94 -13.36 -0.75 -3.43
C GLN A 94 -13.39 -1.91 -2.44
N HIS A 95 -13.03 -3.12 -2.88
CA HIS A 95 -12.97 -4.27 -2.00
C HIS A 95 -11.91 -4.09 -0.90
N ILE A 96 -10.72 -3.60 -1.27
CA ILE A 96 -9.66 -3.30 -0.30
C ILE A 96 -10.14 -2.23 0.70
N LEU A 97 -10.81 -1.22 0.21
CA LEU A 97 -11.37 -0.16 1.05
C LEU A 97 -12.38 -0.70 2.06
N ASP A 98 -13.22 -1.66 1.64
CA ASP A 98 -14.17 -2.32 2.54
C ASP A 98 -13.44 -3.08 3.65
N ILE A 99 -12.35 -3.76 3.34
CA ILE A 99 -11.52 -4.45 4.34
C ILE A 99 -10.96 -3.45 5.35
N VAL A 100 -10.45 -2.31 4.88
CA VAL A 100 -9.94 -1.25 5.76
C VAL A 100 -11.02 -0.74 6.70
N ARG A 101 -12.23 -0.53 6.20
CA ARG A 101 -13.38 -0.07 6.99
C ARG A 101 -13.83 -1.11 8.00
N GLU A 102 -13.90 -2.38 7.61
CA GLU A 102 -14.26 -3.48 8.51
C GLU A 102 -13.29 -3.59 9.69
N GLN A 103 -12.01 -3.34 9.45
CA GLN A 103 -10.98 -3.36 10.48
C GLN A 103 -10.83 -2.02 11.22
N ARG A 104 -11.65 -1.03 10.90
CA ARG A 104 -11.64 0.31 11.52
C ARG A 104 -10.29 1.01 11.42
N MET A 105 -9.65 0.89 10.26
CA MET A 105 -8.33 1.45 9.99
C MET A 105 -8.37 2.73 9.13
N GLN A 106 -9.54 3.32 8.89
CA GLN A 106 -9.68 4.49 8.03
C GLN A 106 -8.80 5.66 8.48
N ASP A 107 -8.80 5.96 9.78
CA ASP A 107 -8.04 7.08 10.35
C ASP A 107 -6.53 6.84 10.36
N LYS A 108 -6.11 5.61 10.10
CA LYS A 108 -4.71 5.19 10.05
C LYS A 108 -4.25 4.85 8.65
N THR A 109 -5.04 5.17 7.65
CA THR A 109 -4.77 4.88 6.24
C THR A 109 -4.48 6.16 5.48
N LEU A 110 -3.33 6.20 4.81
CA LEU A 110 -2.97 7.26 3.88
C LEU A 110 -3.20 6.75 2.46
N LEU A 111 -4.00 7.49 1.69
CA LEU A 111 -4.21 7.20 0.29
C LEU A 111 -3.05 7.75 -0.54
N VAL A 112 -2.42 6.89 -1.33
CA VAL A 112 -1.34 7.27 -2.24
C VAL A 112 -1.85 7.12 -3.68
N VAL A 113 -2.03 8.24 -4.36
CA VAL A 113 -2.47 8.26 -5.76
C VAL A 113 -1.25 8.27 -6.65
N ASN A 114 -1.04 7.17 -7.37
CA ASN A 114 0.14 6.97 -8.22
C ASN A 114 -0.20 7.15 -9.70
N LYS A 115 0.82 7.39 -10.51
CA LYS A 115 0.72 7.50 -11.97
C LYS A 115 -0.21 8.63 -12.46
N LEU A 116 -0.32 9.72 -11.71
CA LEU A 116 -1.10 10.89 -12.10
C LEU A 116 -0.61 11.52 -13.41
N ASP A 117 0.68 11.46 -13.66
CA ASP A 117 1.35 12.05 -14.81
C ASP A 117 1.11 11.31 -16.13
N ILE A 118 0.65 10.07 -16.10
CA ILE A 118 0.45 9.24 -17.30
C ILE A 118 -0.73 9.76 -18.12
N LYS A 119 -1.81 10.15 -17.46
CA LYS A 119 -3.10 10.48 -18.09
C LYS A 119 -3.41 11.98 -18.04
N ARG A 120 -2.77 12.72 -17.15
CA ARG A 120 -3.12 14.09 -16.82
C ARG A 120 -1.96 15.05 -17.01
N LYS A 121 -2.28 16.27 -17.44
CA LYS A 121 -1.34 17.39 -17.46
C LYS A 121 -1.18 17.93 -16.04
N VAL A 122 -0.05 18.59 -15.75
CA VAL A 122 0.24 19.12 -14.41
C VAL A 122 -0.88 20.01 -13.87
N ASN A 123 -1.51 20.84 -14.72
CA ASN A 123 -2.61 21.71 -14.32
C ASN A 123 -3.93 20.98 -14.04
N GLU A 124 -4.05 19.71 -14.40
CA GLU A 124 -5.24 18.89 -14.17
C GLU A 124 -5.14 18.03 -12.89
N ILE A 125 -3.94 17.91 -12.33
CA ILE A 125 -3.66 17.03 -11.18
C ILE A 125 -4.43 17.46 -9.95
N ASP A 126 -4.49 18.74 -9.64
CA ASP A 126 -5.20 19.24 -8.46
C ASP A 126 -6.70 18.94 -8.50
N LEU A 127 -7.32 19.07 -9.68
CA LEU A 127 -8.73 18.71 -9.87
C LEU A 127 -8.94 17.21 -9.75
N ALA A 128 -8.00 16.41 -10.26
CA ALA A 128 -8.04 14.96 -10.16
C ALA A 128 -7.94 14.48 -8.72
N ILE A 129 -7.06 15.06 -7.94
CA ILE A 129 -6.87 14.70 -6.53
C ILE A 129 -8.16 14.93 -5.73
N ALA A 130 -8.91 15.99 -6.04
CA ALA A 130 -10.16 16.29 -5.35
C ALA A 130 -11.17 15.12 -5.43
N ASP A 131 -11.19 14.37 -6.53
CA ASP A 131 -12.10 13.23 -6.68
C ASP A 131 -11.80 12.08 -5.71
N TYR A 132 -10.55 11.99 -5.23
CA TYR A 132 -10.17 10.94 -4.28
C TYR A 132 -10.57 11.23 -2.84
N TYR A 133 -10.92 12.47 -2.50
CA TYR A 133 -11.36 12.82 -1.15
C TYR A 133 -12.73 12.23 -0.79
N THR A 134 -13.45 11.67 -1.76
CA THR A 134 -14.72 11.00 -1.53
C THR A 134 -14.59 9.55 -1.06
N LEU A 135 -13.40 9.00 -1.07
CA LEU A 135 -13.13 7.61 -0.69
C LEU A 135 -13.08 7.36 0.85
#